data_9a27161b83bd685a17ed8c8e191d9b08
#
_entry.id   9a27161b83bd685a17ed8c8e191d9b08
#
_cell.length_a   1.000
_cell.length_b   1.000
_cell.length_c   1.000
_cell.angle_alpha   90.00
_cell.angle_beta   90.00
_cell.angle_gamma   90.00
#
_symmetry.space_group_name_H-M   'P 1'
#
loop_
_entity.id
_entity.type
_entity.pdbx_description
1 polymer ?
#
loop_
_entity_poly.entity_id
_entity_poly.type
_entity_poly.pdbx_seq_one_letter_code
_entity_poly.pdbx_strand_id
1 'polypeptide(L)'
;MEKPDKELFDKVVKISQARGFVFNASSIYGGLRSSYDYGPLGTVLKQNISKYWWESFNDVEVNIYPVDTAIIQSSDVWKSSGHLDEFTDPMVDHKPTGERFRADQVPDDLKKEDLTEPRQFNLMFETNIGPVQDENSAVYLRPETAQGIFVNFENVLRTMRAKIPFGIANIGKSFRNEITPGQFIFRTREFEQME
;
A
#
# COMPACT_ATOMS: atom_id res chain seq x y z
N MET A 1 -7.97 -17.13 -16.51
CA MET A 1 -6.53 -17.09 -16.14
C MET A 1 -6.20 -18.42 -15.47
N GLU A 2 -5.23 -19.15 -15.99
CA GLU A 2 -4.72 -20.35 -15.31
C GLU A 2 -4.20 -19.97 -13.92
N LYS A 3 -4.49 -20.82 -12.92
CA LYS A 3 -3.92 -20.63 -11.57
C LYS A 3 -2.40 -20.70 -11.70
N PRO A 4 -1.65 -19.75 -11.12
CA PRO A 4 -0.20 -19.78 -11.19
C PRO A 4 0.30 -21.12 -10.62
N ASP A 5 1.30 -21.68 -11.28
CA ASP A 5 1.96 -22.90 -10.83
C ASP A 5 2.55 -22.66 -9.43
N LYS A 6 1.92 -23.27 -8.42
CA LYS A 6 2.30 -23.10 -7.01
C LYS A 6 3.75 -23.51 -6.77
N GLU A 7 4.23 -24.54 -7.47
CA GLU A 7 5.62 -24.99 -7.33
C GLU A 7 6.62 -23.96 -7.86
N LEU A 8 6.31 -23.35 -8.99
CA LEU A 8 7.12 -22.28 -9.55
C LEU A 8 7.13 -21.05 -8.63
N PHE A 9 5.96 -20.66 -8.10
CA PHE A 9 5.86 -19.56 -7.15
C PHE A 9 6.73 -19.77 -5.91
N ASP A 10 6.63 -20.97 -5.29
CA ASP A 10 7.42 -21.31 -4.11
C ASP A 10 8.94 -21.32 -4.40
N LYS A 11 9.35 -21.75 -5.60
CA LYS A 11 10.75 -21.67 -6.03
C LYS A 11 11.23 -20.22 -6.15
N VAL A 12 10.42 -19.34 -6.75
CA VAL A 12 10.74 -17.91 -6.88
C VAL A 12 10.88 -17.24 -5.52
N VAL A 13 9.96 -17.52 -4.59
CA VAL A 13 10.03 -17.01 -3.21
C VAL A 13 11.33 -17.44 -2.53
N LYS A 14 11.65 -18.73 -2.57
CA LYS A 14 12.88 -19.29 -1.95
C LYS A 14 14.15 -18.67 -2.55
N ILE A 15 14.23 -18.55 -3.86
CA ILE A 15 15.38 -17.92 -4.52
C ILE A 15 15.48 -16.45 -4.15
N SER A 16 14.38 -15.71 -4.13
CA SER A 16 14.36 -14.29 -3.78
C SER A 16 14.90 -14.05 -2.36
N GLN A 17 14.51 -14.89 -1.41
CA GLN A 17 14.99 -14.81 -0.03
C GLN A 17 16.46 -15.25 0.07
N ALA A 18 16.84 -16.39 -0.51
CA ALA A 18 18.21 -16.93 -0.43
C ALA A 18 19.25 -16.03 -1.12
N ARG A 19 18.86 -15.27 -2.14
CA ARG A 19 19.75 -14.38 -2.88
C ARG A 19 19.73 -12.93 -2.39
N GLY A 20 18.99 -12.61 -1.33
CA GLY A 20 18.97 -11.27 -0.75
C GLY A 20 18.21 -10.25 -1.60
N PHE A 21 17.16 -10.67 -2.30
CA PHE A 21 16.20 -9.76 -2.90
C PHE A 21 15.19 -9.27 -1.86
N VAL A 22 14.65 -10.18 -1.06
CA VAL A 22 13.60 -9.88 -0.08
C VAL A 22 13.83 -10.68 1.20
N PHE A 23 13.69 -10.04 2.34
CA PHE A 23 13.73 -10.67 3.66
C PHE A 23 12.40 -10.49 4.38
N ASN A 24 12.05 -11.41 5.27
CA ASN A 24 10.95 -11.16 6.19
C ASN A 24 11.36 -10.06 7.18
N ALA A 25 10.56 -9.01 7.28
CA ALA A 25 10.84 -7.89 8.18
C ALA A 25 10.89 -8.37 9.64
N SER A 26 11.86 -7.84 10.40
CA SER A 26 12.04 -8.15 11.83
C SER A 26 12.21 -9.65 12.14
N SER A 27 12.81 -10.41 11.24
CA SER A 27 12.91 -11.89 11.34
C SER A 27 13.61 -12.37 12.61
N ILE A 28 14.58 -11.61 13.16
CA ILE A 28 15.27 -11.95 14.43
C ILE A 28 14.33 -11.94 15.66
N TYR A 29 13.17 -11.31 15.54
CA TYR A 29 12.12 -11.28 16.57
C TYR A 29 10.89 -12.12 16.20
N GLY A 30 11.04 -13.06 15.27
CA GLY A 30 9.95 -13.91 14.78
C GLY A 30 9.22 -13.39 13.55
N GLY A 31 9.58 -12.20 13.10
CA GLY A 31 9.01 -11.58 11.89
C GLY A 31 7.64 -10.93 12.10
N LEU A 32 7.23 -10.13 11.14
CA LEU A 32 5.89 -9.57 11.04
C LEU A 32 5.23 -10.10 9.76
N ARG A 33 4.08 -10.74 9.91
CA ARG A 33 3.36 -11.36 8.77
C ARG A 33 3.10 -10.35 7.67
N SER A 34 3.47 -10.72 6.45
CA SER A 34 3.30 -9.91 5.23
C SER A 34 3.94 -8.53 5.28
N SER A 35 5.06 -8.45 5.98
CA SER A 35 5.96 -7.32 6.00
C SER A 35 7.34 -7.79 5.55
N TYR A 36 7.95 -7.04 4.65
CA TYR A 36 9.20 -7.43 4.00
C TYR A 36 10.18 -6.27 3.89
N ASP A 37 11.45 -6.61 4.01
CA ASP A 37 12.57 -5.71 3.73
C ASP A 37 13.16 -6.07 2.37
N TYR A 38 13.50 -5.07 1.55
CA TYR A 38 14.32 -5.30 0.36
C TYR A 38 15.77 -5.48 0.79
N GLY A 39 16.32 -6.64 0.49
CA GLY A 39 17.75 -6.91 0.67
C GLY A 39 18.62 -6.17 -0.36
N PRO A 40 19.95 -6.36 -0.35
CA PRO A 40 20.85 -5.60 -1.23
C PRO A 40 20.50 -5.70 -2.71
N LEU A 41 20.21 -6.90 -3.22
CA LEU A 41 19.84 -7.08 -4.63
C LEU A 41 18.44 -6.54 -4.92
N GLY A 42 17.48 -6.70 -4.01
CA GLY A 42 16.14 -6.16 -4.14
C GLY A 42 16.12 -4.64 -4.17
N THR A 43 16.95 -4.01 -3.32
CA THR A 43 17.09 -2.55 -3.30
C THR A 43 17.63 -2.01 -4.62
N VAL A 44 18.69 -2.62 -5.17
CA VAL A 44 19.25 -2.21 -6.45
C VAL A 44 18.24 -2.42 -7.58
N LEU A 45 17.53 -3.56 -7.60
CA LEU A 45 16.48 -3.82 -8.58
C LEU A 45 15.36 -2.78 -8.51
N LYS A 46 14.90 -2.47 -7.31
CA LYS A 46 13.88 -1.43 -7.07
C LYS A 46 14.33 -0.07 -7.60
N GLN A 47 15.56 0.34 -7.29
CA GLN A 47 16.13 1.61 -7.78
C GLN A 47 16.20 1.65 -9.31
N ASN A 48 16.61 0.54 -9.94
CA ASN A 48 16.66 0.45 -11.40
C ASN A 48 15.26 0.56 -12.03
N ILE A 49 14.25 -0.09 -11.43
CA ILE A 49 12.86 0.02 -11.89
C ILE A 49 12.35 1.46 -11.75
N SER A 50 12.61 2.10 -10.59
CA SER A 50 12.23 3.49 -10.35
C SER A 50 12.88 4.45 -11.34
N LYS A 51 14.18 4.24 -11.61
CA LYS A 51 14.91 5.03 -12.60
C LYS A 51 14.33 4.85 -14.01
N TYR A 52 14.12 3.60 -14.42
CA TYR A 52 13.53 3.30 -15.73
C TYR A 52 12.13 3.93 -15.90
N TRP A 53 11.32 3.89 -14.84
CA TRP A 53 10.00 4.51 -14.85
C TRP A 53 10.08 6.03 -15.05
N TRP A 54 10.99 6.72 -14.33
CA TRP A 54 11.22 8.16 -14.55
C TRP A 54 11.73 8.46 -15.95
N GLU A 55 12.64 7.65 -16.47
CA GLU A 55 13.20 7.83 -17.80
C GLU A 55 12.15 7.63 -18.91
N SER A 56 11.10 6.83 -18.66
CA SER A 56 10.03 6.63 -19.65
C SER A 56 9.23 7.89 -19.97
N PHE A 57 9.32 8.93 -19.15
CA PHE A 57 8.68 10.22 -19.43
C PHE A 57 9.51 11.14 -20.35
N ASN A 58 10.76 10.82 -20.64
CA ASN A 58 11.60 11.66 -21.47
C ASN A 58 11.08 11.78 -22.92
N ASP A 59 10.36 10.77 -23.38
CA ASP A 59 9.79 10.70 -24.75
C ASP A 59 8.33 11.20 -24.80
N VAL A 60 7.79 11.72 -23.69
CA VAL A 60 6.42 12.24 -23.63
C VAL A 60 6.43 13.73 -24.01
N GLU A 61 5.55 14.14 -24.93
CA GLU A 61 5.47 15.54 -25.39
C GLU A 61 5.02 16.54 -24.32
N VAL A 62 4.49 16.04 -23.18
CA VAL A 62 3.97 16.83 -22.07
C VAL A 62 4.98 16.85 -20.92
N ASN A 63 5.20 18.02 -20.33
CA ASN A 63 6.07 18.11 -19.15
C ASN A 63 5.49 17.35 -17.97
N ILE A 64 6.27 16.44 -17.40
CA ILE A 64 5.93 15.70 -16.18
C ILE A 64 6.83 16.20 -15.05
N TYR A 65 6.21 16.74 -14.00
CA TYR A 65 6.93 17.28 -12.84
C TYR A 65 6.95 16.25 -11.71
N PRO A 66 8.14 15.91 -11.20
CA PRO A 66 8.25 15.01 -10.05
C PRO A 66 7.84 15.74 -8.75
N VAL A 67 7.13 15.02 -7.89
CA VAL A 67 6.88 15.42 -6.51
C VAL A 67 7.20 14.28 -5.55
N ASP A 68 7.60 14.60 -4.35
CA ASP A 68 7.68 13.65 -3.24
C ASP A 68 6.79 14.17 -2.11
N THR A 69 5.67 13.52 -1.91
CA THR A 69 4.61 13.98 -1.01
C THR A 69 4.64 13.27 0.33
N ALA A 70 4.17 13.94 1.37
CA ALA A 70 4.17 13.40 2.73
C ALA A 70 3.34 12.12 2.85
N ILE A 71 3.85 11.15 3.62
CA ILE A 71 3.14 9.91 3.95
C ILE A 71 1.99 10.19 4.92
N ILE A 72 2.25 11.01 5.94
CA ILE A 72 1.24 11.44 6.92
C ILE A 72 0.54 12.67 6.34
N GLN A 73 -0.76 12.58 6.16
CA GLN A 73 -1.57 13.67 5.62
C GLN A 73 -2.76 13.96 6.52
N SER A 74 -3.29 15.19 6.41
CA SER A 74 -4.47 15.62 7.16
C SER A 74 -5.66 14.72 6.90
N SER A 75 -6.46 14.49 7.94
CA SER A 75 -7.74 13.77 7.83
C SER A 75 -8.68 14.40 6.81
N ASP A 76 -8.60 15.72 6.59
CA ASP A 76 -9.43 16.42 5.62
C ASP A 76 -9.18 15.97 4.18
N VAL A 77 -7.95 15.58 3.84
CA VAL A 77 -7.62 15.02 2.52
C VAL A 77 -8.41 13.73 2.30
N TRP A 78 -8.40 12.85 3.28
CA TRP A 78 -9.04 11.53 3.21
C TRP A 78 -10.55 11.59 3.33
N LYS A 79 -11.06 12.56 4.07
CA LYS A 79 -12.48 12.87 4.13
C LYS A 79 -12.98 13.40 2.79
N SER A 80 -12.27 14.37 2.21
CA SER A 80 -12.65 14.97 0.92
C SER A 80 -12.58 13.98 -0.25
N SER A 81 -11.69 12.99 -0.17
CA SER A 81 -11.55 11.93 -1.19
C SER A 81 -12.44 10.70 -0.93
N GLY A 82 -13.22 10.68 0.17
CA GLY A 82 -14.12 9.59 0.53
C GLY A 82 -13.44 8.38 1.19
N HIS A 83 -12.12 8.40 1.40
CA HIS A 83 -11.40 7.24 1.96
C HIS A 83 -11.79 6.92 3.41
N LEU A 84 -12.18 7.91 4.19
CA LEU A 84 -12.59 7.63 5.57
C LEU A 84 -13.94 6.90 5.64
N ASP A 85 -14.81 7.14 4.68
CA ASP A 85 -16.17 6.60 4.69
C ASP A 85 -16.30 5.31 3.86
N GLU A 86 -15.60 5.22 2.72
CA GLU A 86 -15.86 4.20 1.70
C GLU A 86 -14.69 3.23 1.49
N PHE A 87 -13.49 3.53 1.99
CA PHE A 87 -12.32 2.65 1.81
C PHE A 87 -12.34 1.49 2.81
N THR A 88 -13.36 0.65 2.68
CA THR A 88 -13.66 -0.44 3.61
C THR A 88 -13.76 -1.78 2.90
N ASP A 89 -13.36 -2.84 3.60
CA ASP A 89 -13.62 -4.22 3.21
C ASP A 89 -14.58 -4.87 4.20
N PRO A 90 -15.52 -5.71 3.75
CA PRO A 90 -16.37 -6.49 4.64
C PRO A 90 -15.55 -7.59 5.32
N MET A 91 -15.53 -7.61 6.65
CA MET A 91 -14.76 -8.53 7.47
C MET A 91 -15.70 -9.43 8.29
N VAL A 92 -15.35 -10.72 8.37
CA VAL A 92 -15.98 -11.71 9.25
C VAL A 92 -14.92 -12.33 10.15
N ASP A 93 -15.30 -12.70 11.36
CA ASP A 93 -14.47 -13.48 12.27
C ASP A 93 -14.98 -14.94 12.30
N HIS A 94 -14.06 -15.90 12.27
CA HIS A 94 -14.37 -17.30 12.52
C HIS A 94 -14.41 -17.52 14.04
N LYS A 95 -15.61 -17.71 14.59
CA LYS A 95 -15.88 -17.77 16.04
C LYS A 95 -15.01 -18.77 16.79
N PRO A 96 -14.79 -20.02 16.27
CA PRO A 96 -14.00 -21.01 16.99
C PRO A 96 -12.51 -20.70 17.10
N THR A 97 -11.91 -20.07 16.09
CA THR A 97 -10.45 -19.81 16.05
C THR A 97 -10.08 -18.36 16.28
N GLY A 98 -11.05 -17.43 16.17
CA GLY A 98 -10.79 -15.98 16.19
C GLY A 98 -10.05 -15.47 14.95
N GLU A 99 -9.88 -16.29 13.92
CA GLU A 99 -9.28 -15.86 12.65
C GLU A 99 -10.21 -14.90 11.90
N ARG A 100 -9.60 -13.94 11.20
CA ARG A 100 -10.32 -12.92 10.45
C ARG A 100 -10.15 -13.14 8.97
N PHE A 101 -11.27 -12.99 8.26
CA PHE A 101 -11.32 -13.15 6.81
C PHE A 101 -12.06 -11.96 6.20
N ARG A 102 -11.67 -11.61 4.99
CA ARG A 102 -12.52 -10.81 4.12
C ARG A 102 -13.75 -11.65 3.74
N ALA A 103 -14.94 -11.10 3.81
CA ALA A 103 -16.18 -11.87 3.66
C ALA A 103 -16.31 -12.59 2.29
N ASP A 104 -15.64 -12.05 1.26
CA ASP A 104 -15.56 -12.64 -0.09
C ASP A 104 -14.40 -13.63 -0.28
N GLN A 105 -13.57 -13.84 0.75
CA GLN A 105 -12.37 -14.70 0.72
C GLN A 105 -12.33 -15.70 1.88
N VAL A 106 -13.49 -16.05 2.40
CA VAL A 106 -13.62 -17.10 3.42
C VAL A 106 -13.29 -18.44 2.77
N PRO A 107 -12.46 -19.31 3.41
CA PRO A 107 -12.22 -20.66 2.94
C PRO A 107 -13.50 -21.49 2.83
N ASP A 108 -13.64 -22.28 1.76
CA ASP A 108 -14.86 -23.06 1.46
C ASP A 108 -15.14 -24.16 2.49
N ASP A 109 -14.15 -24.58 3.26
CA ASP A 109 -14.24 -25.59 4.29
C ASP A 109 -14.79 -25.08 5.62
N LEU A 110 -14.92 -23.76 5.78
CA LEU A 110 -15.51 -23.15 6.96
C LEU A 110 -17.03 -23.04 6.85
N LYS A 111 -17.72 -23.43 7.94
CA LYS A 111 -19.17 -23.35 8.00
C LYS A 111 -19.63 -21.91 8.20
N LYS A 112 -20.68 -21.51 7.49
CA LYS A 112 -21.26 -20.15 7.61
C LYS A 112 -21.76 -19.84 9.01
N GLU A 113 -22.27 -20.82 9.75
CA GLU A 113 -22.74 -20.69 11.14
C GLU A 113 -21.63 -20.33 12.15
N ASP A 114 -20.38 -20.68 11.80
CA ASP A 114 -19.19 -20.37 12.59
C ASP A 114 -18.62 -18.99 12.30
N LEU A 115 -19.20 -18.24 11.36
CA LEU A 115 -18.80 -16.88 11.04
C LEU A 115 -19.67 -15.85 11.78
N THR A 116 -19.08 -14.69 12.05
CA THR A 116 -19.85 -13.52 12.51
C THR A 116 -20.59 -12.88 11.35
N GLU A 117 -21.56 -12.01 11.64
CA GLU A 117 -22.10 -11.10 10.63
C GLU A 117 -20.98 -10.21 10.06
N PRO A 118 -21.01 -9.91 8.75
CA PRO A 118 -20.05 -9.04 8.13
C PRO A 118 -20.09 -7.62 8.73
N ARG A 119 -18.91 -7.08 9.04
CA ARG A 119 -18.76 -5.69 9.45
C ARG A 119 -17.77 -4.97 8.55
N GLN A 120 -17.98 -3.70 8.30
CA GLN A 120 -17.05 -2.89 7.52
C GLN A 120 -15.78 -2.63 8.33
N PHE A 121 -14.63 -2.83 7.70
CA PHE A 121 -13.31 -2.57 8.25
C PHE A 121 -12.60 -1.56 7.36
N ASN A 122 -12.30 -0.38 7.90
CA ASN A 122 -11.57 0.64 7.15
C ASN A 122 -10.09 0.23 7.00
N LEU A 123 -9.59 0.31 5.77
CA LEU A 123 -8.22 -0.09 5.43
C LEU A 123 -7.18 1.01 5.69
N MET A 124 -7.58 2.17 6.17
CA MET A 124 -6.66 3.23 6.56
C MET A 124 -5.87 2.86 7.82
N PHE A 125 -4.57 3.13 7.81
CA PHE A 125 -3.80 3.17 9.05
C PHE A 125 -3.98 4.53 9.70
N GLU A 126 -4.54 4.54 10.90
CA GLU A 126 -4.69 5.72 11.73
C GLU A 126 -3.58 5.80 12.78
N THR A 127 -3.13 7.01 13.06
CA THR A 127 -2.20 7.32 14.16
C THR A 127 -2.50 8.71 14.71
N ASN A 128 -1.79 9.12 15.76
CA ASN A 128 -1.99 10.42 16.39
C ASN A 128 -0.72 11.26 16.33
N ILE A 129 -0.85 12.57 16.17
CA ILE A 129 0.24 13.53 16.26
C ILE A 129 0.23 14.21 17.62
N GLY A 130 1.41 14.32 18.21
CA GLY A 130 1.60 15.00 19.50
C GLY A 130 1.36 14.11 20.73
N PRO A 131 1.48 14.68 21.93
CA PRO A 131 1.45 13.92 23.18
C PRO A 131 0.03 13.59 23.69
N VAL A 132 -1.00 14.25 23.16
CA VAL A 132 -2.40 14.05 23.55
C VAL A 132 -3.13 13.36 22.42
N GLN A 133 -3.87 12.30 22.76
CA GLN A 133 -4.71 11.58 21.81
C GLN A 133 -6.15 12.09 21.94
N ASP A 134 -6.56 12.90 20.98
CA ASP A 134 -7.92 13.39 20.82
C ASP A 134 -8.34 13.33 19.33
N GLU A 135 -9.59 13.66 19.06
CA GLU A 135 -10.14 13.63 17.70
C GLU A 135 -9.39 14.57 16.72
N ASN A 136 -8.76 15.62 17.22
CA ASN A 136 -8.03 16.58 16.40
C ASN A 136 -6.59 16.15 16.13
N SER A 137 -6.08 15.18 16.90
CA SER A 137 -4.73 14.64 16.73
C SER A 137 -4.65 13.46 15.76
N ALA A 138 -5.80 12.93 15.33
CA ALA A 138 -5.88 11.79 14.43
C ALA A 138 -5.37 12.14 13.02
N VAL A 139 -4.42 11.36 12.53
CA VAL A 139 -3.87 11.45 11.17
C VAL A 139 -3.76 10.07 10.58
N TYR A 140 -3.60 10.02 9.27
CA TYR A 140 -3.60 8.77 8.54
C TYR A 140 -2.35 8.61 7.70
N LEU A 141 -1.85 7.37 7.61
CA LEU A 141 -0.87 7.02 6.61
C LEU A 141 -1.59 6.88 5.26
N ARG A 142 -1.04 7.48 4.22
CA ARG A 142 -1.67 7.45 2.89
C ARG A 142 -1.87 6.03 2.37
N PRO A 143 -3.06 5.66 1.89
CA PRO A 143 -3.31 4.36 1.25
C PRO A 143 -2.91 4.33 -0.23
N GLU A 144 -2.65 5.52 -0.80
CA GLU A 144 -2.20 5.75 -2.18
C GLU A 144 -1.52 7.10 -2.32
N THR A 145 -0.80 7.30 -3.42
CA THR A 145 -0.03 8.52 -3.67
C THR A 145 -0.81 9.62 -4.39
N ALA A 146 -1.97 9.30 -4.97
CA ALA A 146 -2.76 10.20 -5.82
C ALA A 146 -3.16 11.51 -5.13
N GLN A 147 -3.66 11.46 -3.90
CA GLN A 147 -4.11 12.69 -3.20
C GLN A 147 -2.97 13.66 -2.94
N GLY A 148 -1.77 13.16 -2.67
CA GLY A 148 -0.58 13.98 -2.55
C GLY A 148 -0.27 14.75 -3.84
N ILE A 149 -0.54 14.16 -5.01
CA ILE A 149 -0.42 14.80 -6.31
C ILE A 149 -1.50 15.88 -6.46
N PHE A 150 -2.76 15.53 -6.20
CA PHE A 150 -3.89 16.46 -6.38
C PHE A 150 -3.78 17.70 -5.49
N VAL A 151 -3.46 17.55 -4.20
CA VAL A 151 -3.33 18.70 -3.28
C VAL A 151 -2.16 19.60 -3.63
N ASN A 152 -1.18 19.13 -4.39
CA ASN A 152 -0.04 19.91 -4.84
C ASN A 152 -0.17 20.46 -6.26
N PHE A 153 -1.28 20.21 -6.95
CA PHE A 153 -1.48 20.66 -8.33
C PHE A 153 -1.24 22.17 -8.48
N GLU A 154 -1.88 22.99 -7.66
CA GLU A 154 -1.72 24.46 -7.72
C GLU A 154 -0.31 24.91 -7.35
N ASN A 155 0.32 24.25 -6.38
CA ASN A 155 1.71 24.53 -6.02
C ASN A 155 2.66 24.32 -7.20
N VAL A 156 2.54 23.18 -7.90
CA VAL A 156 3.35 22.88 -9.08
C VAL A 156 3.04 23.85 -10.22
N LEU A 157 1.75 24.07 -10.52
CA LEU A 157 1.33 25.01 -11.56
C LEU A 157 1.99 26.38 -11.39
N ARG A 158 1.95 26.91 -10.18
CA ARG A 158 2.48 28.24 -9.84
C ARG A 158 4.00 28.29 -9.82
N THR A 159 4.65 27.33 -9.12
CA THR A 159 6.10 27.36 -8.91
C THR A 159 6.90 27.02 -10.15
N MET A 160 6.40 26.09 -10.95
CA MET A 160 7.01 25.69 -12.21
C MET A 160 6.55 26.55 -13.40
N ARG A 161 5.58 27.47 -13.17
CA ARG A 161 4.94 28.25 -14.26
C ARG A 161 4.43 27.34 -15.38
N ALA A 162 3.88 26.19 -14.97
CA ALA A 162 3.48 25.16 -15.89
C ALA A 162 2.33 25.62 -16.81
N LYS A 163 2.33 25.13 -18.04
CA LYS A 163 1.23 25.35 -18.99
C LYS A 163 0.47 24.05 -19.17
N ILE A 164 -0.84 24.13 -19.16
CA ILE A 164 -1.71 22.99 -19.42
C ILE A 164 -1.66 22.62 -20.92
N PRO A 165 -1.50 21.32 -21.27
CA PRO A 165 -1.44 20.17 -20.37
C PRO A 165 -0.04 19.97 -19.75
N PHE A 166 -0.01 19.48 -18.50
CA PHE A 166 1.19 18.97 -17.83
C PHE A 166 0.81 17.83 -16.90
N GLY A 167 1.78 17.00 -16.52
CA GLY A 167 1.60 15.93 -15.56
C GLY A 167 2.39 16.15 -14.28
N ILE A 168 1.97 15.47 -13.22
CA ILE A 168 2.69 15.38 -11.96
C ILE A 168 2.82 13.90 -11.63
N ALA A 169 4.01 13.48 -11.22
CA ALA A 169 4.27 12.08 -10.92
C ALA A 169 4.99 11.92 -9.59
N ASN A 170 4.72 10.80 -8.90
CA ASN A 170 5.28 10.48 -7.58
C ASN A 170 5.69 9.00 -7.54
N ILE A 171 6.80 8.71 -6.88
CA ILE A 171 7.13 7.37 -6.41
C ILE A 171 7.16 7.43 -4.89
N GLY A 172 6.37 6.59 -4.23
CA GLY A 172 6.38 6.60 -2.78
C GLY A 172 5.66 5.44 -2.13
N LYS A 173 5.90 5.29 -0.84
CA LYS A 173 5.24 4.26 -0.03
C LYS A 173 3.79 4.60 0.22
N SER A 174 2.97 3.56 0.23
CA SER A 174 1.56 3.58 0.60
C SER A 174 1.25 2.45 1.57
N PHE A 175 0.16 2.58 2.30
CA PHE A 175 -0.14 1.73 3.45
C PHE A 175 -1.61 1.35 3.45
N ARG A 176 -1.89 0.04 3.52
CA ARG A 176 -3.26 -0.47 3.64
C ARG A 176 -3.33 -1.51 4.73
N ASN A 177 -4.18 -1.32 5.71
CA ASN A 177 -4.38 -2.24 6.82
C ASN A 177 -5.17 -3.47 6.36
N GLU A 178 -4.57 -4.25 5.47
CA GLU A 178 -5.16 -5.42 4.84
C GLU A 178 -5.60 -6.48 5.87
N ILE A 179 -6.82 -7.00 5.72
CA ILE A 179 -7.37 -8.05 6.59
C ILE A 179 -6.64 -9.37 6.36
N THR A 180 -6.49 -9.75 5.08
CA THR A 180 -5.84 -10.99 4.65
C THR A 180 -4.64 -10.71 3.74
N PRO A 181 -3.55 -10.13 4.28
CA PRO A 181 -2.34 -9.93 3.49
C PRO A 181 -1.70 -11.27 3.15
N GLY A 182 -1.05 -11.37 2.00
CA GLY A 182 -0.44 -12.62 1.58
C GLY A 182 0.17 -12.60 0.20
N GLN A 183 0.42 -13.80 -0.35
CA GLN A 183 1.05 -13.98 -1.65
C GLN A 183 2.43 -13.29 -1.75
N PHE A 184 3.29 -13.50 -0.73
CA PHE A 184 4.62 -12.90 -0.67
C PHE A 184 4.52 -11.37 -0.75
N ILE A 185 5.31 -10.71 -1.60
CA ILE A 185 5.32 -9.24 -1.74
C ILE A 185 4.15 -8.69 -2.57
N PHE A 186 3.26 -9.53 -3.10
CA PHE A 186 2.17 -9.08 -3.96
C PHE A 186 1.00 -8.45 -3.19
N ARG A 187 0.83 -8.80 -1.91
CA ARG A 187 -0.19 -8.20 -1.06
C ARG A 187 0.36 -7.96 0.35
N THR A 188 0.87 -6.78 0.55
CA THR A 188 1.49 -6.33 1.79
C THR A 188 0.75 -5.13 2.36
N ARG A 189 1.00 -4.81 3.63
CA ARG A 189 0.42 -3.63 4.28
C ARG A 189 1.18 -2.35 3.99
N GLU A 190 2.43 -2.48 3.63
CA GLU A 190 3.32 -1.40 3.20
C GLU A 190 3.87 -1.76 1.82
N PHE A 191 3.69 -0.90 0.84
CA PHE A 191 4.11 -1.14 -0.54
C PHE A 191 4.50 0.18 -1.21
N GLU A 192 5.04 0.12 -2.41
CA GLU A 192 5.38 1.30 -3.19
C GLU A 192 4.46 1.44 -4.40
N GLN A 193 4.14 2.68 -4.71
CA GLN A 193 3.40 3.06 -5.91
C GLN A 193 4.23 4.02 -6.76
N MET A 194 4.01 3.94 -8.06
CA MET A 194 4.47 4.86 -9.09
C MET A 194 3.24 5.39 -9.79
N GLU A 195 2.97 6.66 -9.69
CA GLU A 195 1.71 7.26 -10.11
C GLU A 195 1.92 8.63 -10.77
#